data_9845155db4c5965fa169c4e5a94ffa5c
#
_entry.id   9845155db4c5965fa169c4e5a94ffa5c
#
_cell.length_a   1.000
_cell.length_b   1.000
_cell.length_c   1.000
_cell.angle_alpha   90.00
_cell.angle_beta   90.00
_cell.angle_gamma   90.00
#
_symmetry.space_group_name_H-M   'P 1'
#
loop_
_entity.id
_entity.type
_entity.pdbx_description
1 polymer ?
#
loop_
_entity_poly.entity_id
_entity_poly.type
_entity_poly.pdbx_seq_one_letter_code
_entity_poly.pdbx_strand_id
1 'polypeptide(L)'
;MNDIAIIYSSFAGKTRAVSKYIAEKIGADTFDLKQQTNIDLSFYKTIILGTGVHAGKPYRRLTDFVEKNRVALRDKQVYLFVCCIYNGQKAENQVGNIASGYGITNAVYFSSNSEKNEAKLSKDVDVFIERVRP
;
A
#
# COMPACT_ATOMS: atom_id res chain seq x y z
N MET A 1 -15.50 2.26 -14.30
CA MET A 1 -14.10 1.92 -14.09
C MET A 1 -13.43 2.97 -13.22
N ASN A 2 -12.65 2.56 -12.25
CA ASN A 2 -11.96 3.48 -11.34
C ASN A 2 -10.60 3.88 -11.89
N ASP A 3 -10.15 5.10 -11.56
CA ASP A 3 -8.83 5.60 -11.96
C ASP A 3 -7.72 5.18 -11.00
N ILE A 4 -8.10 4.57 -9.89
CA ILE A 4 -7.18 4.19 -8.82
C ILE A 4 -7.18 2.68 -8.66
N ALA A 5 -5.99 2.10 -8.63
CA ALA A 5 -5.82 0.68 -8.31
C ALA A 5 -5.03 0.55 -7.01
N ILE A 6 -5.47 -0.35 -6.15
CA ILE A 6 -4.73 -0.74 -4.95
C ILE A 6 -4.20 -2.14 -5.20
N ILE A 7 -2.89 -2.28 -5.17
CA ILE A 7 -2.21 -3.55 -5.45
C ILE A 7 -1.45 -3.92 -4.18
N TYR A 8 -1.78 -5.06 -3.61
CA TYR A 8 -1.27 -5.40 -2.29
C TYR A 8 -0.83 -6.85 -2.17
N SER A 9 0.05 -7.07 -1.23
CA SER A 9 0.47 -8.39 -0.79
C SER A 9 0.19 -8.51 0.71
N SER A 10 -0.57 -9.53 1.10
CA SER A 10 -0.98 -9.73 2.49
C SER A 10 -0.66 -11.16 2.91
N PHE A 11 -0.20 -11.32 4.15
CA PHE A 11 0.07 -12.64 4.70
C PHE A 11 -1.05 -13.07 5.65
N ALA A 12 -1.27 -12.29 6.72
CA ALA A 12 -2.24 -12.64 7.76
C ALA A 12 -3.57 -11.88 7.65
N GLY A 13 -3.77 -11.12 6.57
CA GLY A 13 -5.04 -10.44 6.31
C GLY A 13 -5.10 -8.97 6.67
N LYS A 14 -4.12 -8.43 7.40
CA LYS A 14 -4.14 -7.02 7.79
C LYS A 14 -4.05 -6.08 6.59
N THR A 15 -3.09 -6.31 5.72
CA THR A 15 -2.91 -5.48 4.52
C THR A 15 -4.14 -5.57 3.62
N ARG A 16 -4.73 -6.75 3.53
CA ARG A 16 -5.96 -6.95 2.78
C ARG A 16 -7.11 -6.13 3.35
N ALA A 17 -7.29 -6.17 4.67
CA ALA A 17 -8.35 -5.42 5.34
C ALA A 17 -8.20 -3.92 5.11
N VAL A 18 -6.99 -3.39 5.23
CA VAL A 18 -6.69 -1.99 4.97
C VAL A 18 -6.99 -1.64 3.52
N SER A 19 -6.55 -2.48 2.58
CA SER A 19 -6.77 -2.25 1.15
C SER A 19 -8.25 -2.19 0.80
N LYS A 20 -9.03 -3.11 1.33
CA LYS A 20 -10.49 -3.14 1.10
C LYS A 20 -11.18 -1.91 1.67
N TYR A 21 -10.79 -1.50 2.87
CA TYR A 21 -11.35 -0.33 3.51
C TYR A 21 -11.08 0.94 2.69
N ILE A 22 -9.82 1.13 2.25
CA ILE A 22 -9.46 2.28 1.43
C ILE A 22 -10.24 2.28 0.12
N ALA A 23 -10.26 1.12 -0.56
CA ALA A 23 -10.95 0.98 -1.85
C ALA A 23 -12.42 1.36 -1.77
N GLU A 24 -13.08 0.93 -0.69
CA GLU A 24 -14.49 1.24 -0.49
C GLU A 24 -14.73 2.74 -0.29
N LYS A 25 -13.82 3.41 0.41
CA LYS A 25 -13.95 4.84 0.71
C LYS A 25 -13.64 5.75 -0.48
N ILE A 26 -12.71 5.37 -1.35
CA ILE A 26 -12.28 6.24 -2.45
C ILE A 26 -12.74 5.77 -3.83
N GLY A 27 -13.33 4.59 -3.93
CA GLY A 27 -13.73 4.02 -5.21
C GLY A 27 -12.52 3.55 -6.01
N ALA A 28 -11.80 2.56 -5.49
CA ALA A 28 -10.64 2.00 -6.18
C ALA A 28 -10.85 0.51 -6.47
N ASP A 29 -10.17 0.03 -7.51
CA ASP A 29 -10.10 -1.40 -7.79
C ASP A 29 -8.99 -2.01 -6.94
N THR A 30 -9.18 -3.23 -6.46
CA THR A 30 -8.17 -3.91 -5.64
C THR A 30 -7.66 -5.15 -6.34
N PHE A 31 -6.37 -5.39 -6.18
CA PHE A 31 -5.69 -6.55 -6.74
C PHE A 31 -4.82 -7.20 -5.67
N ASP A 32 -5.14 -8.44 -5.35
CA ASP A 32 -4.36 -9.25 -4.41
C ASP A 32 -3.29 -9.99 -5.21
N LEU A 33 -2.03 -9.71 -4.96
CA LEU A 33 -0.93 -10.33 -5.68
C LEU A 33 -0.81 -11.84 -5.44
N LYS A 34 -1.48 -12.35 -4.43
CA LYS A 34 -1.59 -13.78 -4.20
C LYS A 34 -2.48 -14.45 -5.25
N GLN A 35 -3.46 -13.69 -5.78
CA GLN A 35 -4.44 -14.19 -6.73
C GLN A 35 -4.05 -13.91 -8.17
N GLN A 36 -3.37 -12.79 -8.41
CA GLN A 36 -3.11 -12.34 -9.77
C GLN A 36 -1.87 -11.44 -9.80
N THR A 37 -0.96 -11.71 -10.73
CA THR A 37 0.29 -10.96 -10.87
C THR A 37 0.36 -10.15 -12.16
N ASN A 38 -0.41 -10.53 -13.18
CA ASN A 38 -0.49 -9.80 -14.44
C ASN A 38 -1.66 -8.84 -14.38
N ILE A 39 -1.36 -7.56 -14.13
CA ILE A 39 -2.37 -6.52 -13.98
C ILE A 39 -2.10 -5.46 -15.03
N ASP A 40 -3.13 -5.14 -15.81
CA ASP A 40 -3.02 -4.07 -16.79
C ASP A 40 -3.17 -2.72 -16.08
N LEU A 41 -2.08 -1.98 -15.98
CA LEU A 41 -2.05 -0.69 -15.29
C LEU A 41 -2.43 0.48 -16.19
N SER A 42 -2.62 0.26 -17.48
CA SER A 42 -2.78 1.36 -18.44
C SER A 42 -3.96 2.28 -18.15
N PHE A 43 -5.00 1.78 -17.51
CA PHE A 43 -6.21 2.55 -17.22
C PHE A 43 -6.16 3.32 -15.91
N TYR A 44 -5.11 3.12 -15.10
CA TYR A 44 -5.04 3.71 -13.78
C TYR A 44 -4.05 4.87 -13.77
N LYS A 45 -4.49 6.00 -13.24
CA LYS A 45 -3.63 7.18 -13.06
C LYS A 45 -2.90 7.13 -11.74
N THR A 46 -3.52 6.52 -10.75
CA THR A 46 -2.99 6.42 -9.39
C THR A 46 -2.88 4.96 -8.98
N ILE A 47 -1.73 4.59 -8.45
CA ILE A 47 -1.48 3.25 -7.93
C ILE A 47 -1.14 3.37 -6.45
N ILE A 48 -1.84 2.61 -5.63
CA ILE A 48 -1.55 2.50 -4.20
C ILE A 48 -1.01 1.10 -3.96
N LEU A 49 0.23 1.02 -3.49
CA LEU A 49 0.87 -0.26 -3.20
C LEU A 49 0.79 -0.52 -1.71
N GLY A 50 0.43 -1.73 -1.33
CA GLY A 50 0.30 -2.11 0.07
C GLY A 50 1.03 -3.38 0.40
N THR A 51 1.71 -3.42 1.54
CA THR A 51 2.41 -4.61 2.01
C THR A 51 2.49 -4.61 3.54
N GLY A 52 2.62 -5.81 4.11
CA GLY A 52 3.13 -5.95 5.46
C GLY A 52 4.63 -6.08 5.39
N VAL A 53 5.23 -6.47 6.52
CA VAL A 53 6.68 -6.67 6.61
C VAL A 53 7.01 -8.01 7.24
N HIS A 54 8.12 -8.58 6.81
CA HIS A 54 8.69 -9.78 7.39
C HIS A 54 10.20 -9.55 7.52
N ALA A 55 10.71 -9.64 8.74
CA ALA A 55 12.11 -9.38 9.04
C ALA A 55 12.57 -8.01 8.49
N GLY A 56 11.71 -7.00 8.63
CA GLY A 56 12.00 -5.64 8.20
C GLY A 56 11.87 -5.37 6.71
N LYS A 57 11.48 -6.37 5.93
CA LYS A 57 11.38 -6.26 4.47
C LYS A 57 9.95 -6.38 3.99
N PRO A 58 9.61 -5.76 2.85
CA PRO A 58 8.29 -5.93 2.26
C PRO A 58 8.11 -7.34 1.76
N TYR A 59 6.88 -7.76 1.57
CA TYR A 59 6.60 -9.09 1.03
C TYR A 59 7.11 -9.20 -0.40
N ARG A 60 7.68 -10.35 -0.71
CA ARG A 60 8.34 -10.61 -1.98
C ARG A 60 7.44 -10.39 -3.19
N ARG A 61 6.17 -10.74 -3.08
CA ARG A 61 5.24 -10.58 -4.19
C ARG A 61 5.10 -9.12 -4.61
N LEU A 62 5.13 -8.19 -3.66
CA LEU A 62 5.08 -6.77 -3.99
C LEU A 62 6.39 -6.33 -4.63
N THR A 63 7.53 -6.76 -4.10
CA THR A 63 8.82 -6.43 -4.68
C THR A 63 8.92 -6.91 -6.13
N ASP A 64 8.51 -8.14 -6.38
CA ASP A 64 8.51 -8.69 -7.73
C ASP A 64 7.59 -7.90 -8.68
N PHE A 65 6.44 -7.50 -8.19
CA PHE A 65 5.50 -6.69 -8.97
C PHE A 65 6.11 -5.34 -9.33
N VAL A 66 6.71 -4.65 -8.36
CA VAL A 66 7.34 -3.34 -8.59
C VAL A 66 8.48 -3.46 -9.61
N GLU A 67 9.33 -4.48 -9.46
CA GLU A 67 10.43 -4.68 -10.39
C GLU A 67 9.93 -4.91 -11.82
N LYS A 68 8.93 -5.73 -11.98
CA LYS A 68 8.33 -6.05 -13.27
C LYS A 68 7.67 -4.84 -13.92
N ASN A 69 7.15 -3.92 -13.14
CA ASN A 69 6.32 -2.81 -13.63
C ASN A 69 6.98 -1.44 -13.46
N ARG A 70 8.29 -1.36 -13.26
CA ARG A 70 8.97 -0.08 -13.03
C ARG A 70 8.69 0.96 -14.10
N VAL A 71 8.71 0.55 -15.36
CA VAL A 71 8.45 1.47 -16.47
C VAL A 71 7.02 1.98 -16.45
N ALA A 72 6.06 1.06 -16.26
CA ALA A 72 4.65 1.42 -16.23
C ALA A 72 4.30 2.35 -15.06
N LEU A 73 5.01 2.21 -13.94
CA LEU A 73 4.75 3.01 -12.74
C LEU A 73 5.31 4.44 -12.84
N ARG A 74 6.27 4.68 -13.73
CA ARG A 74 6.93 5.99 -13.83
C ARG A 74 6.01 7.17 -14.08
N ASP A 75 5.01 6.97 -14.92
CA ASP A 75 4.12 8.04 -15.34
C ASP A 75 2.86 8.15 -14.49
N LYS A 76 2.83 7.42 -13.39
CA LYS A 76 1.67 7.36 -12.52
C LYS A 76 1.96 7.98 -11.17
N GLN A 77 0.90 8.39 -10.49
CA GLN A 77 1.03 8.81 -9.10
C GLN A 77 1.02 7.56 -8.24
N VAL A 78 2.12 7.32 -7.52
CA VAL A 78 2.29 6.08 -6.75
C VAL A 78 2.42 6.40 -5.28
N TYR A 79 1.62 5.71 -4.48
CA TYR A 79 1.66 5.75 -3.02
C TYR A 79 2.01 4.36 -2.50
N LEU A 80 2.66 4.32 -1.35
CA LEU A 80 2.96 3.07 -0.66
C LEU A 80 2.44 3.16 0.77
N PHE A 81 1.76 2.11 1.23
CA PHE A 81 1.52 1.96 2.65
C PHE A 81 2.11 0.64 3.15
N VAL A 82 2.60 0.68 4.37
CA VAL A 82 3.21 -0.48 5.01
C VAL A 82 2.49 -0.73 6.33
N CYS A 83 1.97 -1.94 6.50
CA CYS A 83 1.36 -2.36 7.76
C CYS A 83 2.43 -2.96 8.65
N CYS A 84 2.61 -2.43 9.85
CA CYS A 84 3.68 -2.84 10.74
C CYS A 84 3.23 -2.81 12.20
N ILE A 85 4.12 -3.21 13.11
CA ILE A 85 3.85 -3.18 14.54
C ILE A 85 4.56 -2.01 15.25
N TYR A 86 5.49 -1.35 14.58
CA TYR A 86 6.27 -0.27 15.18
C TYR A 86 5.61 1.09 14.99
N ASN A 87 5.98 2.03 15.84
CA ASN A 87 5.61 3.44 15.76
C ASN A 87 6.87 4.29 15.74
N GLY A 88 6.69 5.57 15.42
CA GLY A 88 7.76 6.56 15.54
C GLY A 88 8.92 6.31 14.61
N GLN A 89 10.13 6.62 15.07
CA GLN A 89 11.33 6.61 14.24
C GLN A 89 11.62 5.24 13.63
N LYS A 90 11.37 4.18 14.38
CA LYS A 90 11.61 2.82 13.87
C LYS A 90 10.70 2.49 12.68
N ALA A 91 9.43 2.86 12.78
CA ALA A 91 8.48 2.67 11.70
C ALA A 91 8.82 3.56 10.50
N GLU A 92 9.18 4.81 10.76
CA GLU A 92 9.58 5.74 9.70
C GLU A 92 10.82 5.28 8.96
N ASN A 93 11.81 4.77 9.67
CA ASN A 93 13.02 4.22 9.06
C ASN A 93 12.70 3.00 8.20
N GLN A 94 11.83 2.12 8.68
CA GLN A 94 11.44 0.92 7.96
C GLN A 94 10.70 1.27 6.67
N VAL A 95 9.73 2.15 6.74
CA VAL A 95 8.96 2.58 5.58
C VAL A 95 9.84 3.35 4.59
N GLY A 96 10.74 4.20 5.11
CA GLY A 96 11.66 4.94 4.29
C GLY A 96 12.61 4.06 3.49
N ASN A 97 13.10 2.99 4.10
CA ASN A 97 13.98 2.04 3.42
C ASN A 97 13.25 1.30 2.30
N ILE A 98 12.02 0.88 2.57
CA ILE A 98 11.21 0.19 1.55
C ILE A 98 10.89 1.14 0.39
N ALA A 99 10.42 2.33 0.70
CA ALA A 99 10.07 3.33 -0.30
C ALA A 99 11.28 3.70 -1.17
N SER A 100 12.44 3.89 -0.55
CA SER A 100 13.68 4.17 -1.27
C SER A 100 14.04 3.06 -2.24
N GLY A 101 13.91 1.81 -1.81
CA GLY A 101 14.17 0.66 -2.66
C GLY A 101 13.24 0.58 -3.87
N TYR A 102 12.03 1.08 -3.74
CA TYR A 102 11.05 1.11 -4.82
C TYR A 102 11.07 2.41 -5.63
N GLY A 103 11.81 3.40 -5.18
CA GLY A 103 11.83 4.72 -5.84
C GLY A 103 10.55 5.50 -5.63
N ILE A 104 9.87 5.30 -4.49
CA ILE A 104 8.60 5.95 -4.17
C ILE A 104 8.84 7.01 -3.09
N THR A 105 8.28 8.21 -3.29
CA THR A 105 8.40 9.30 -2.31
C THR A 105 7.19 9.41 -1.39
N ASN A 106 6.01 9.01 -1.86
CA ASN A 106 4.77 9.10 -1.08
C ASN A 106 4.52 7.79 -0.35
N ALA A 107 5.06 7.66 0.85
CA ALA A 107 4.96 6.44 1.63
C ALA A 107 4.50 6.73 3.05
N VAL A 108 3.67 5.86 3.58
CA VAL A 108 3.14 5.95 4.94
C VAL A 108 3.18 4.58 5.60
N TYR A 109 3.07 4.55 6.92
CA TYR A 109 2.92 3.30 7.65
C TYR A 109 1.64 3.32 8.47
N PHE A 110 1.09 2.13 8.70
CA PHE A 110 -0.07 1.94 9.58
C PHE A 110 0.34 0.94 10.65
N SER A 111 0.48 1.43 11.87
CA SER A 111 0.93 0.59 12.98
C SER A 111 -0.24 -0.11 13.65
N SER A 112 -0.06 -1.39 13.99
CA SER A 112 -1.05 -2.11 14.79
C SER A 112 -1.08 -1.59 16.24
N ASN A 113 -0.06 -0.84 16.64
CA ASN A 113 0.03 -0.22 17.97
C ASN A 113 -0.39 1.25 17.96
N SER A 114 -1.23 1.64 17.04
CA SER A 114 -1.79 2.98 16.96
C SER A 114 -3.25 2.98 17.39
N GLU A 115 -3.81 4.17 17.57
CA GLU A 115 -5.23 4.33 17.87
C GLU A 115 -6.08 3.80 16.72
N LYS A 116 -7.17 3.12 17.03
CA LYS A 116 -8.02 2.46 16.04
C LYS A 116 -9.29 3.27 15.74
N ASN A 117 -9.75 3.16 14.50
CA ASN A 117 -11.03 3.69 14.07
C ASN A 117 -12.15 2.67 14.35
N GLU A 118 -13.36 2.96 13.92
CA GLU A 118 -14.53 2.08 14.10
C GLU A 118 -14.37 0.74 13.40
N ALA A 119 -13.61 0.70 12.30
CA ALA A 119 -13.33 -0.53 11.57
C ALA A 119 -12.20 -1.36 12.21
N LYS A 120 -11.69 -0.91 13.37
CA LYS A 120 -10.57 -1.54 14.09
C LYS A 120 -9.25 -1.50 13.32
N LEU A 121 -9.13 -0.53 12.42
CA LEU A 121 -7.89 -0.24 11.71
C LEU A 121 -7.26 1.02 12.30
N SER A 122 -5.97 1.23 12.04
CA SER A 122 -5.30 2.44 12.47
C SER A 122 -6.04 3.69 11.96
N LYS A 123 -6.20 4.70 12.81
CA LYS A 123 -6.78 5.98 12.41
C LYS A 123 -5.96 6.67 11.32
N ASP A 124 -4.69 6.33 11.21
CA ASP A 124 -3.83 6.88 10.15
C ASP A 124 -4.30 6.47 8.76
N VAL A 125 -5.05 5.37 8.65
CA VAL A 125 -5.65 4.97 7.38
C VAL A 125 -6.63 6.04 6.89
N ASP A 126 -7.43 6.60 7.81
CA ASP A 126 -8.40 7.64 7.44
C ASP A 126 -7.70 8.93 7.01
N VAL A 127 -6.58 9.26 7.64
CA VAL A 127 -5.76 10.41 7.23
C VAL A 127 -5.21 10.18 5.82
N PHE A 128 -4.73 8.99 5.55
CA PHE A 128 -4.22 8.62 4.23
C PHE A 128 -5.31 8.70 3.15
N ILE A 129 -6.52 8.25 3.48
CA ILE A 129 -7.66 8.31 2.55
C ILE A 129 -7.91 9.75 2.11
N GLU A 130 -7.90 10.71 3.04
CA GLU A 130 -8.09 12.11 2.68
C GLU A 130 -6.97 12.64 1.77
N ARG A 131 -5.76 12.14 1.97
CA ARG A 131 -4.60 12.53 1.17
C ARG A 131 -4.66 12.04 -0.27
N VAL A 132 -5.17 10.82 -0.49
CA VAL A 132 -5.22 10.20 -1.82
C VAL A 132 -6.55 10.37 -2.53
N ARG A 133 -7.56 10.85 -1.84
CA ARG A 133 -8.89 11.06 -2.40
C ARG A 133 -8.83 12.07 -3.52
N PRO A 134 -9.41 11.77 -4.70
CA PRO A 134 -9.39 12.69 -5.83
C PRO A 134 -10.23 13.94 -5.60
#